data_7b5b2de6c34468a678948050b1b8e803
#
_entry.id   7b5b2de6c34468a678948050b1b8e803
#
_cell.length_a   1.000
_cell.length_b   1.000
_cell.length_c   1.000
_cell.angle_alpha   90.00
_cell.angle_beta   90.00
_cell.angle_gamma   90.00
#
_symmetry.space_group_name_H-M   'P 1'
#
loop_
_entity.id
_entity.type
_entity.pdbx_description
1 polymer ?
#
loop_
_entity_poly.entity_id
_entity_poly.type
_entity_poly.pdbx_seq_one_letter_code
_entity_poly.pdbx_strand_id
1 'polypeptide(L)'
;KDPDRDRFVLSKGHTAPGLYAALAEKGYFPKEDLLTLRHLGSYLQGHPDMKHIPGIDMSSGSLGQGISAAVGMALGAKLQNKAFRVYTLLGDGEIQEGQVWEAAMFAGAKHLDNLVVIVDNNGLQIDGNVADVNSPYPIDKKFEAFNFHVINVADGNDFDQLKAAFDEARTVTGMPT
;
A
#
# COMPACT_ATOMS: atom_id res chain seq x y z
N LYS A 1 20.70 -6.29 4.04
CA LYS A 1 19.43 -5.54 3.77
C LYS A 1 19.62 -4.16 4.37
N ASP A 2 19.44 -3.12 3.57
CA ASP A 2 19.58 -1.73 4.01
C ASP A 2 18.47 -1.40 5.04
N PRO A 3 18.80 -1.02 6.28
CA PRO A 3 17.79 -0.64 7.28
C PRO A 3 17.07 0.66 6.92
N ASP A 4 17.66 1.49 6.06
CA ASP A 4 17.13 2.78 5.64
C ASP A 4 16.46 2.73 4.24
N ARG A 5 16.20 1.52 3.69
CA ARG A 5 15.43 1.36 2.46
C ARG A 5 13.99 1.84 2.62
N ASP A 6 13.34 2.19 1.53
CA ASP A 6 11.90 2.43 1.49
C ASP A 6 11.11 1.24 2.05
N ARG A 7 9.91 1.49 2.55
CA ARG A 7 8.98 0.49 3.09
C ARG A 7 7.78 0.33 2.16
N PHE A 8 7.29 -0.90 2.08
CA PHE A 8 6.09 -1.21 1.33
C PHE A 8 5.10 -2.00 2.19
N VAL A 9 3.89 -1.47 2.35
CA VAL A 9 2.79 -2.10 3.08
C VAL A 9 1.70 -2.49 2.10
N LEU A 10 1.50 -3.80 1.91
CA LEU A 10 0.36 -4.31 1.14
C LEU A 10 -0.89 -4.29 2.03
N SER A 11 -1.63 -3.19 2.07
CA SER A 11 -2.82 -3.06 2.93
C SER A 11 -3.93 -4.04 2.50
N LYS A 12 -4.18 -4.19 1.19
CA LYS A 12 -5.04 -5.24 0.62
C LYS A 12 -4.33 -6.61 0.67
N GLY A 13 -4.11 -7.13 1.85
CA GLY A 13 -3.27 -8.31 2.12
C GLY A 13 -3.67 -9.59 1.37
N HIS A 14 -4.92 -9.70 0.92
CA HIS A 14 -5.42 -10.83 0.13
C HIS A 14 -4.74 -10.96 -1.24
N THR A 15 -4.06 -9.91 -1.73
CA THR A 15 -3.28 -9.93 -2.98
C THR A 15 -1.81 -10.32 -2.76
N ALA A 16 -1.53 -10.97 -1.62
CA ALA A 16 -0.21 -11.48 -1.25
C ALA A 16 0.55 -12.22 -2.36
N PRO A 17 -0.08 -13.03 -3.25
CA PRO A 17 0.64 -13.72 -4.32
C PRO A 17 1.46 -12.78 -5.22
N GLY A 18 0.94 -11.61 -5.55
CA GLY A 18 1.67 -10.60 -6.34
C GLY A 18 2.89 -10.06 -5.61
N LEU A 19 2.74 -9.75 -4.32
CA LEU A 19 3.86 -9.30 -3.49
C LEU A 19 4.92 -10.40 -3.35
N TYR A 20 4.52 -11.66 -3.12
CA TYR A 20 5.47 -12.77 -3.01
C TYR A 20 6.24 -12.99 -4.31
N ALA A 21 5.57 -12.91 -5.46
CA ALA A 21 6.24 -12.98 -6.76
C ALA A 21 7.30 -11.89 -6.91
N ALA A 22 6.96 -10.65 -6.57
CA ALA A 22 7.90 -9.52 -6.60
C ALA A 22 9.09 -9.71 -5.65
N LEU A 23 8.85 -10.23 -4.44
CA LEU A 23 9.91 -10.49 -3.47
C LEU A 23 10.83 -11.65 -3.92
N ALA A 24 10.27 -12.71 -4.50
CA ALA A 24 11.05 -13.80 -5.06
C ALA A 24 11.91 -13.33 -6.25
N GLU A 25 11.37 -12.51 -7.16
CA GLU A 25 12.13 -11.87 -8.24
C GLU A 25 13.27 -10.99 -7.72
N LYS A 26 13.08 -10.36 -6.58
CA LYS A 26 14.12 -9.57 -5.89
C LYS A 26 15.10 -10.42 -5.08
N GLY A 27 14.94 -11.75 -5.07
CA GLY A 27 15.85 -12.68 -4.39
C GLY A 27 15.71 -12.71 -2.87
N TYR A 28 14.55 -12.36 -2.32
CA TYR A 28 14.30 -12.47 -0.88
C TYR A 28 14.16 -13.93 -0.43
N PHE A 29 13.66 -14.79 -1.30
CA PHE A 29 13.54 -16.24 -1.14
C PHE A 29 13.50 -16.94 -2.51
N PRO A 30 13.70 -18.28 -2.58
CA PRO A 30 13.69 -19.03 -3.84
C PRO A 30 12.35 -18.92 -4.58
N LYS A 31 12.39 -18.81 -5.92
CA LYS A 31 11.17 -18.74 -6.74
C LYS A 31 10.33 -20.03 -6.65
N GLU A 32 10.98 -21.15 -6.45
CA GLU A 32 10.35 -22.46 -6.31
C GLU A 32 9.39 -22.52 -5.12
N ASP A 33 9.66 -21.73 -4.08
CA ASP A 33 8.81 -21.66 -2.88
C ASP A 33 7.42 -21.10 -3.20
N LEU A 34 7.26 -20.32 -4.28
CA LEU A 34 5.96 -19.81 -4.72
C LEU A 34 4.95 -20.92 -4.99
N LEU A 35 5.41 -22.12 -5.38
CA LEU A 35 4.55 -23.28 -5.61
C LEU A 35 3.95 -23.86 -4.31
N THR A 36 4.46 -23.44 -3.17
CA THR A 36 3.98 -23.89 -1.85
C THR A 36 2.94 -22.97 -1.22
N LEU A 37 2.52 -21.91 -1.94
CA LEU A 37 1.56 -20.93 -1.44
C LEU A 37 0.33 -21.60 -0.81
N ARG A 38 0.04 -21.26 0.44
CA ARG A 38 -1.09 -21.79 1.23
C ARG A 38 -1.06 -23.29 1.51
N HIS A 39 0.01 -24.01 1.18
CA HIS A 39 0.15 -25.40 1.58
C HIS A 39 0.44 -25.50 3.08
N LEU A 40 0.02 -26.60 3.68
CA LEU A 40 0.31 -26.89 5.08
C LEU A 40 1.84 -26.93 5.29
N GLY A 41 2.32 -26.17 6.27
CA GLY A 41 3.75 -26.06 6.60
C GLY A 41 4.52 -25.04 5.74
N SER A 42 3.91 -24.45 4.69
CA SER A 42 4.54 -23.34 3.96
C SER A 42 4.55 -22.08 4.80
N TYR A 43 5.63 -21.30 4.69
CA TYR A 43 5.68 -19.95 5.27
C TYR A 43 4.93 -18.91 4.40
N LEU A 44 4.67 -19.23 3.11
CA LEU A 44 3.91 -18.36 2.20
C LEU A 44 2.41 -18.51 2.44
N GLN A 45 1.92 -17.75 3.41
CA GLN A 45 0.52 -17.77 3.82
C GLN A 45 -0.37 -16.94 2.89
N GLY A 46 -1.70 -17.04 3.04
CA GLY A 46 -2.68 -16.31 2.26
C GLY A 46 -2.65 -14.79 2.43
N HIS A 47 -2.04 -14.32 3.51
CA HIS A 47 -1.81 -12.91 3.81
C HIS A 47 -0.36 -12.70 4.20
N PRO A 48 0.23 -11.50 3.98
CA PRO A 48 1.62 -11.23 4.35
C PRO A 48 1.85 -11.37 5.85
N ASP A 49 2.94 -12.04 6.21
CA ASP A 49 3.38 -12.17 7.60
C ASP A 49 4.84 -11.70 7.74
N MET A 50 5.03 -10.57 8.40
CA MET A 50 6.36 -9.96 8.57
C MET A 50 7.30 -10.77 9.46
N LYS A 51 6.77 -11.71 10.27
CA LYS A 51 7.58 -12.53 11.18
C LYS A 51 8.23 -13.71 10.46
N HIS A 52 7.58 -14.23 9.44
CA HIS A 52 8.00 -15.48 8.80
C HIS A 52 8.43 -15.30 7.33
N ILE A 53 7.97 -14.23 6.64
CA ILE A 53 8.25 -14.05 5.22
C ILE A 53 9.30 -12.97 5.02
N PRO A 54 10.48 -13.32 4.45
CA PRO A 54 11.53 -12.34 4.19
C PRO A 54 11.06 -11.23 3.24
N GLY A 55 11.32 -9.98 3.63
CA GLY A 55 10.99 -8.81 2.80
C GLY A 55 9.62 -8.18 3.08
N ILE A 56 8.77 -8.82 3.86
CA ILE A 56 7.51 -8.23 4.31
C ILE A 56 7.77 -7.19 5.42
N ASP A 57 7.29 -5.98 5.23
CA ASP A 57 7.46 -4.89 6.19
C ASP A 57 6.36 -4.84 7.25
N MET A 58 5.16 -5.34 6.93
CA MET A 58 4.01 -5.35 7.82
C MET A 58 3.09 -6.53 7.51
N SER A 59 2.70 -7.25 8.55
CA SER A 59 1.62 -8.24 8.44
C SER A 59 0.31 -7.52 8.16
N SER A 60 -0.46 -8.01 7.18
CA SER A 60 -1.73 -7.43 6.78
C SER A 60 -2.77 -8.51 6.49
N GLY A 61 -4.03 -8.13 6.25
CA GLY A 61 -5.13 -9.03 6.01
C GLY A 61 -6.46 -8.48 6.50
N SER A 62 -6.47 -7.77 7.63
CA SER A 62 -7.62 -6.98 8.06
C SER A 62 -7.64 -5.69 7.24
N LEU A 63 -8.63 -5.53 6.37
CA LEU A 63 -8.74 -4.39 5.46
C LEU A 63 -8.80 -3.07 6.24
N GLY A 64 -8.20 -2.04 5.68
CA GLY A 64 -8.14 -0.70 6.25
C GLY A 64 -7.06 -0.51 7.33
N GLN A 65 -6.41 -1.59 7.82
CA GLN A 65 -5.43 -1.49 8.91
C GLN A 65 -4.02 -1.13 8.40
N GLY A 66 -3.66 -1.58 7.20
CA GLY A 66 -2.30 -1.40 6.67
C GLY A 66 -1.90 0.06 6.49
N ILE A 67 -2.82 0.92 6.07
CA ILE A 67 -2.56 2.35 5.92
C ILE A 67 -2.17 3.01 7.25
N SER A 68 -2.79 2.62 8.37
CA SER A 68 -2.45 3.17 9.70
C SER A 68 -1.01 2.79 10.10
N ALA A 69 -0.61 1.54 9.81
CA ALA A 69 0.77 1.11 10.03
C ALA A 69 1.75 1.89 9.14
N ALA A 70 1.41 2.09 7.86
CA ALA A 70 2.21 2.89 6.93
C ALA A 70 2.39 4.34 7.40
N VAL A 71 1.31 4.96 7.89
CA VAL A 71 1.32 6.30 8.50
C VAL A 71 2.26 6.34 9.70
N GLY A 72 2.18 5.32 10.59
CA GLY A 72 3.09 5.20 11.73
C GLY A 72 4.56 5.08 11.31
N MET A 73 4.85 4.29 10.27
CA MET A 73 6.21 4.15 9.72
C MET A 73 6.72 5.47 9.13
N ALA A 74 5.87 6.18 8.37
CA ALA A 74 6.23 7.46 7.77
C ALA A 74 6.52 8.54 8.82
N LEU A 75 5.67 8.63 9.85
CA LEU A 75 5.90 9.51 10.99
C LEU A 75 7.18 9.14 11.74
N GLY A 76 7.38 7.84 12.01
CA GLY A 76 8.58 7.32 12.67
C GLY A 76 9.87 7.67 11.91
N ALA A 77 9.85 7.59 10.57
CA ALA A 77 10.98 8.02 9.74
C ALA A 77 11.30 9.51 9.95
N LYS A 78 10.29 10.38 9.91
CA LYS A 78 10.48 11.83 10.14
C LYS A 78 11.02 12.11 11.55
N LEU A 79 10.49 11.47 12.58
CA LEU A 79 10.95 11.64 13.96
C LEU A 79 12.41 11.19 14.16
N GLN A 80 12.87 10.22 13.39
CA GLN A 80 14.24 9.71 13.42
C GLN A 80 15.16 10.37 12.40
N ASN A 81 14.68 11.40 11.67
CA ASN A 81 15.42 12.06 10.58
C ASN A 81 15.91 11.07 9.50
N LYS A 82 15.09 10.05 9.17
CA LYS A 82 15.34 9.09 8.12
C LYS A 82 14.74 9.58 6.81
N ALA A 83 15.44 9.31 5.70
CA ALA A 83 15.04 9.78 4.36
C ALA A 83 14.14 8.81 3.60
N PHE A 84 13.89 7.60 4.12
CA PHE A 84 13.08 6.61 3.41
C PHE A 84 11.61 7.02 3.28
N ARG A 85 11.01 6.59 2.20
CA ARG A 85 9.58 6.74 1.92
C ARG A 85 8.83 5.47 2.30
N VAL A 86 7.55 5.64 2.55
CA VAL A 86 6.63 4.54 2.81
C VAL A 86 5.56 4.53 1.74
N TYR A 87 5.38 3.39 1.11
CA TYR A 87 4.36 3.12 0.09
C TYR A 87 3.34 2.14 0.67
N THR A 88 2.06 2.40 0.47
CA THR A 88 1.00 1.47 0.86
C THR A 88 0.01 1.29 -0.27
N LEU A 89 -0.38 0.03 -0.52
CA LEU A 89 -1.32 -0.33 -1.58
C LEU A 89 -2.64 -0.80 -0.97
N LEU A 90 -3.70 -0.08 -1.30
CA LEU A 90 -5.08 -0.35 -0.90
C LEU A 90 -5.92 -0.80 -2.09
N GLY A 91 -7.04 -1.45 -1.82
CA GLY A 91 -8.11 -1.65 -2.81
C GLY A 91 -9.21 -0.60 -2.68
N ASP A 92 -9.95 -0.37 -3.74
CA ASP A 92 -11.10 0.54 -3.75
C ASP A 92 -12.25 0.05 -2.85
N GLY A 93 -12.47 -1.26 -2.77
CA GLY A 93 -13.38 -1.84 -1.78
C GLY A 93 -12.86 -1.71 -0.36
N GLU A 94 -11.54 -1.76 -0.15
CA GLU A 94 -10.91 -1.60 1.17
C GLU A 94 -11.12 -0.19 1.73
N ILE A 95 -11.12 0.83 0.91
CA ILE A 95 -11.32 2.21 1.38
C ILE A 95 -12.74 2.52 1.85
N GLN A 96 -13.66 1.57 1.80
CA GLN A 96 -14.94 1.66 2.51
C GLN A 96 -14.76 1.58 4.04
N GLU A 97 -13.64 1.05 4.52
CA GLU A 97 -13.32 1.01 5.94
C GLU A 97 -13.04 2.43 6.49
N GLY A 98 -13.73 2.78 7.58
CA GLY A 98 -13.62 4.12 8.21
C GLY A 98 -12.20 4.47 8.63
N GLN A 99 -11.42 3.47 9.07
CA GLN A 99 -10.04 3.65 9.52
C GLN A 99 -9.12 4.18 8.42
N VAL A 100 -9.39 3.91 7.15
CA VAL A 100 -8.64 4.49 6.02
C VAL A 100 -8.71 6.02 6.08
N TRP A 101 -9.88 6.56 6.32
CA TRP A 101 -10.11 8.00 6.37
C TRP A 101 -9.57 8.64 7.65
N GLU A 102 -9.60 7.93 8.77
CA GLU A 102 -8.92 8.37 10.00
C GLU A 102 -7.41 8.48 9.78
N ALA A 103 -6.80 7.49 9.13
CA ALA A 103 -5.39 7.50 8.79
C ALA A 103 -5.04 8.60 7.77
N ALA A 104 -5.89 8.81 6.75
CA ALA A 104 -5.70 9.86 5.75
C ALA A 104 -5.77 11.25 6.40
N MET A 105 -6.74 11.51 7.25
CA MET A 105 -6.87 12.77 8.00
C MET A 105 -5.61 13.05 8.82
N PHE A 106 -5.11 12.06 9.53
CA PHE A 106 -3.90 12.19 10.33
C PHE A 106 -2.66 12.44 9.46
N ALA A 107 -2.51 11.70 8.36
CA ALA A 107 -1.38 11.86 7.45
C ALA A 107 -1.31 13.26 6.84
N GLY A 108 -2.45 13.81 6.39
CA GLY A 108 -2.54 15.18 5.88
C GLY A 108 -2.22 16.21 6.97
N ALA A 109 -2.81 16.06 8.18
CA ALA A 109 -2.57 16.96 9.30
C ALA A 109 -1.10 16.96 9.78
N LYS A 110 -0.37 15.87 9.57
CA LYS A 110 1.05 15.73 9.92
C LYS A 110 1.99 16.01 8.76
N HIS A 111 1.47 16.40 7.59
CA HIS A 111 2.28 16.72 6.41
C HIS A 111 3.28 15.61 6.06
N LEU A 112 2.81 14.36 6.02
CA LEU A 112 3.68 13.19 5.81
C LEU A 112 4.06 13.05 4.32
N ASP A 113 4.90 13.92 3.81
CA ASP A 113 5.34 13.96 2.42
C ASP A 113 6.27 12.78 2.02
N ASN A 114 6.62 11.94 2.98
CA ASN A 114 7.28 10.68 2.77
C ASN A 114 6.32 9.47 2.71
N LEU A 115 5.01 9.71 2.70
CA LEU A 115 3.97 8.68 2.54
C LEU A 115 3.35 8.77 1.14
N VAL A 116 3.27 7.63 0.46
CA VAL A 116 2.56 7.45 -0.82
C VAL A 116 1.49 6.38 -0.62
N VAL A 117 0.23 6.77 -0.78
CA VAL A 117 -0.93 5.89 -0.72
C VAL A 117 -1.38 5.58 -2.14
N ILE A 118 -1.41 4.32 -2.50
CA ILE A 118 -1.82 3.85 -3.82
C ILE A 118 -3.17 3.15 -3.67
N VAL A 119 -4.17 3.55 -4.45
CA VAL A 119 -5.46 2.88 -4.51
C VAL A 119 -5.59 2.15 -5.82
N ASP A 120 -5.66 0.81 -5.75
CA ASP A 120 -6.04 -0.03 -6.89
C ASP A 120 -7.55 0.11 -7.11
N ASN A 121 -7.91 1.01 -8.01
CA ASN A 121 -9.29 1.32 -8.35
C ASN A 121 -9.75 0.43 -9.53
N ASN A 122 -9.91 -0.84 -9.28
CA ASN A 122 -10.31 -1.81 -10.29
C ASN A 122 -11.85 -1.96 -10.42
N GLY A 123 -12.63 -1.28 -9.57
CA GLY A 123 -14.08 -1.28 -9.59
C GLY A 123 -14.73 -2.55 -9.03
N LEU A 124 -13.96 -3.49 -8.49
CA LEU A 124 -14.45 -4.80 -8.07
C LEU A 124 -14.15 -5.09 -6.60
N GLN A 125 -15.09 -5.71 -5.93
CA GLN A 125 -14.92 -6.39 -4.65
C GLN A 125 -15.60 -7.77 -4.68
N ILE A 126 -15.44 -8.59 -3.65
CA ILE A 126 -15.87 -10.00 -3.65
C ILE A 126 -17.30 -10.19 -4.20
N ASP A 127 -18.23 -9.35 -3.79
CA ASP A 127 -19.67 -9.52 -4.06
C ASP A 127 -20.14 -8.78 -5.33
N GLY A 128 -19.26 -8.08 -6.04
CA GLY A 128 -19.61 -7.40 -7.29
C GLY A 128 -18.90 -6.08 -7.52
N ASN A 129 -19.52 -5.20 -8.28
CA ASN A 129 -18.98 -3.87 -8.53
C ASN A 129 -18.98 -3.04 -7.24
N VAL A 130 -17.85 -2.41 -6.94
CA VAL A 130 -17.70 -1.64 -5.71
C VAL A 130 -18.71 -0.49 -5.61
N ALA A 131 -19.10 0.10 -6.74
CA ALA A 131 -20.08 1.17 -6.80
C ALA A 131 -21.49 0.71 -6.41
N ASP A 132 -21.84 -0.55 -6.69
CA ASP A 132 -23.16 -1.13 -6.40
C ASP A 132 -23.28 -1.61 -4.96
N VAL A 133 -22.15 -2.04 -4.38
CA VAL A 133 -22.13 -2.54 -2.99
C VAL A 133 -22.10 -1.39 -1.98
N ASN A 134 -21.09 -0.54 -2.04
CA ASN A 134 -20.98 0.67 -1.22
C ASN A 134 -20.00 1.65 -1.87
N SER A 135 -20.53 2.56 -2.71
CA SER A 135 -19.71 3.41 -3.57
C SER A 135 -18.67 4.25 -2.79
N PRO A 136 -17.38 4.07 -3.00
CA PRO A 136 -16.35 4.93 -2.41
C PRO A 136 -16.13 6.24 -3.16
N TYR A 137 -16.78 6.43 -4.30
CA TYR A 137 -16.54 7.58 -5.19
C TYR A 137 -17.09 8.91 -4.66
N PRO A 138 -16.52 10.06 -5.03
CA PRO A 138 -15.27 10.24 -5.79
C PRO A 138 -14.05 10.05 -4.87
N ILE A 139 -13.15 9.13 -5.24
CA ILE A 139 -11.99 8.77 -4.40
C ILE A 139 -10.97 9.90 -4.36
N ASP A 140 -10.63 10.46 -5.53
CA ASP A 140 -9.67 11.55 -5.70
C ASP A 140 -10.04 12.76 -4.83
N LYS A 141 -11.29 13.20 -4.88
CA LYS A 141 -11.77 14.36 -4.12
C LYS A 141 -11.76 14.14 -2.61
N LYS A 142 -11.96 12.91 -2.17
CA LYS A 142 -11.89 12.57 -0.75
C LYS A 142 -10.45 12.70 -0.23
N PHE A 143 -9.47 12.16 -0.95
CA PHE A 143 -8.06 12.32 -0.57
C PHE A 143 -7.58 13.78 -0.68
N GLU A 144 -8.00 14.52 -1.72
CA GLU A 144 -7.74 15.96 -1.82
C GLU A 144 -8.26 16.72 -0.58
N ALA A 145 -9.47 16.39 -0.10
CA ALA A 145 -10.07 17.01 1.08
C ALA A 145 -9.28 16.73 2.37
N PHE A 146 -8.50 15.66 2.41
CA PHE A 146 -7.57 15.36 3.50
C PHE A 146 -6.15 15.91 3.25
N ASN A 147 -5.98 16.86 2.33
CA ASN A 147 -4.71 17.50 1.99
C ASN A 147 -3.65 16.53 1.41
N PHE A 148 -4.08 15.58 0.59
CA PHE A 148 -3.19 14.78 -0.24
C PHE A 148 -2.95 15.46 -1.59
N HIS A 149 -1.73 15.35 -2.10
CA HIS A 149 -1.47 15.54 -3.52
C HIS A 149 -1.96 14.31 -4.27
N VAL A 150 -2.96 14.44 -5.12
CA VAL A 150 -3.58 13.32 -5.83
C VAL A 150 -3.05 13.23 -7.25
N ILE A 151 -2.59 12.05 -7.64
CA ILE A 151 -2.15 11.72 -8.99
C ILE A 151 -3.10 10.66 -9.55
N ASN A 152 -3.80 10.99 -10.64
CA ASN A 152 -4.67 10.04 -11.32
C ASN A 152 -3.90 9.31 -12.43
N VAL A 153 -3.83 7.98 -12.34
CA VAL A 153 -3.23 7.10 -13.35
C VAL A 153 -4.36 6.43 -14.12
N ALA A 154 -4.42 6.66 -15.42
CA ALA A 154 -5.53 6.16 -16.25
C ALA A 154 -5.48 4.65 -16.45
N ASP A 155 -4.27 4.07 -16.58
CA ASP A 155 -4.05 2.64 -16.69
C ASP A 155 -2.99 2.19 -15.68
N GLY A 156 -3.44 1.56 -14.59
CA GLY A 156 -2.60 1.02 -13.53
C GLY A 156 -1.74 -0.20 -13.94
N ASN A 157 -1.87 -0.70 -15.17
CA ASN A 157 -1.04 -1.75 -15.74
C ASN A 157 -0.01 -1.22 -16.75
N ASP A 158 -0.02 0.08 -17.03
CA ASP A 158 0.96 0.75 -17.88
C ASP A 158 2.17 1.20 -17.06
N PHE A 159 3.34 0.60 -17.34
CA PHE A 159 4.57 0.89 -16.62
C PHE A 159 5.05 2.34 -16.78
N ASP A 160 4.84 2.96 -17.95
CA ASP A 160 5.30 4.34 -18.18
C ASP A 160 4.44 5.32 -17.38
N GLN A 161 3.12 5.09 -17.31
CA GLN A 161 2.22 5.88 -16.48
C GLN A 161 2.53 5.71 -15.00
N LEU A 162 2.72 4.48 -14.53
CA LEU A 162 3.10 4.20 -13.14
C LEU A 162 4.44 4.86 -12.79
N LYS A 163 5.43 4.72 -13.68
CA LYS A 163 6.75 5.35 -13.46
C LYS A 163 6.62 6.87 -13.35
N ALA A 164 5.89 7.50 -14.26
CA ALA A 164 5.67 8.94 -14.22
C ALA A 164 4.99 9.39 -12.90
N ALA A 165 3.97 8.65 -12.45
CA ALA A 165 3.28 8.93 -11.19
C ALA A 165 4.21 8.79 -9.97
N PHE A 166 5.05 7.76 -9.92
CA PHE A 166 6.03 7.61 -8.84
C PHE A 166 7.12 8.68 -8.89
N ASP A 167 7.57 9.08 -10.08
CA ASP A 167 8.55 10.16 -10.23
C ASP A 167 7.95 11.49 -9.76
N GLU A 168 6.69 11.80 -10.10
CA GLU A 168 5.95 12.96 -9.57
C GLU A 168 5.81 12.89 -8.05
N ALA A 169 5.35 11.77 -7.50
CA ALA A 169 5.17 11.59 -6.06
C ALA A 169 6.45 11.86 -5.25
N ARG A 170 7.64 11.58 -5.84
CA ARG A 170 8.93 11.86 -5.20
C ARG A 170 9.24 13.35 -5.08
N THR A 171 8.64 14.18 -5.91
CA THR A 171 8.86 15.64 -5.90
C THR A 171 7.95 16.38 -4.93
N VAL A 172 6.86 15.74 -4.50
CA VAL A 172 5.88 16.34 -3.59
C VAL A 172 6.49 16.54 -2.21
N THR A 173 6.29 17.73 -1.66
CA THR A 173 6.74 18.13 -0.33
C THR A 173 5.60 18.74 0.47
N GLY A 174 5.64 18.56 1.80
CA GLY A 174 4.70 19.18 2.73
C GLY A 174 3.32 18.52 2.79
N MET A 175 3.04 17.49 1.99
CA MET A 175 1.79 16.74 2.04
C MET A 175 1.99 15.30 1.54
N PRO A 176 1.19 14.33 2.00
CA PRO A 176 1.19 12.97 1.46
C PRO A 176 0.66 12.93 0.02
N THR A 177 1.03 11.85 -0.70
CA THR A 177 0.57 11.61 -2.08
C THR A 177 -0.31 10.38 -2.15
#